data_db05819912570fffd0709e806c07cc26
#
_entry.id   db05819912570fffd0709e806c07cc26
#
_cell.length_a   1.000
_cell.length_b   1.000
_cell.length_c   1.000
_cell.angle_alpha   90.00
_cell.angle_beta   90.00
_cell.angle_gamma   90.00
#
_symmetry.space_group_name_H-M   'P 1'
#
loop_
_entity.id
_entity.type
_entity.pdbx_description
1 polymer ?
#
loop_
_entity_poly.entity_id
_entity_poly.type
_entity_poly.pdbx_seq_one_letter_code
_entity_poly.pdbx_strand_id
1 'polypeptide(L)'
;MKTMRRAIFTALRILTLGVAFITSLAYADDYSNVSQLLRAGKFNEALVKADSFLTAKPRDPQMRFLKGVSQGYSGKTSDAINTFTQLTEDYPELPEPYNNLAVLYAGQNQFDKALAALETAIRTNPSYATAYENLGDVYVQLASQAYNKALQFDGANTAVPPKLALIHELLSPGNKGTHPTICPPTPKTPASAVRAP
;
A
#
# COMPACT_ATOMS: atom_id res chain seq x y z
N MET A 1 17.72 41.72 -37.39
CA MET A 1 16.54 40.86 -37.30
C MET A 1 16.81 39.41 -36.89
N LYS A 2 17.85 38.72 -37.38
CA LYS A 2 18.18 37.33 -37.00
C LYS A 2 18.61 37.16 -35.51
N THR A 3 19.34 38.11 -34.95
CA THR A 3 19.80 38.11 -33.55
C THR A 3 18.65 38.29 -32.56
N MET A 4 17.71 39.16 -32.84
CA MET A 4 16.52 39.41 -32.03
C MET A 4 15.59 38.20 -31.99
N ARG A 5 15.38 37.49 -33.10
CA ARG A 5 14.63 36.22 -33.12
C ARG A 5 15.29 35.13 -32.30
N ARG A 6 16.62 35.00 -32.34
CA ARG A 6 17.35 34.02 -31.51
C ARG A 6 17.20 34.30 -30.00
N ALA A 7 17.28 35.57 -29.59
CA ALA A 7 17.10 35.96 -28.19
C ALA A 7 15.68 35.66 -27.68
N ILE A 8 14.65 35.92 -28.51
CA ILE A 8 13.25 35.59 -28.15
C ILE A 8 13.05 34.09 -28.00
N PHE A 9 13.59 33.25 -28.90
CA PHE A 9 13.48 31.78 -28.81
C PHE A 9 14.25 31.23 -27.60
N THR A 10 15.38 31.82 -27.25
CA THR A 10 16.14 31.40 -26.05
C THR A 10 15.41 31.79 -24.77
N ALA A 11 14.86 32.99 -24.68
CA ALA A 11 14.05 33.44 -23.55
C ALA A 11 12.77 32.59 -23.37
N LEU A 12 12.09 32.23 -24.46
CA LEU A 12 10.90 31.40 -24.45
C LEU A 12 11.23 29.97 -23.98
N ARG A 13 12.37 29.39 -24.40
CA ARG A 13 12.85 28.08 -23.94
C ARG A 13 13.19 28.08 -22.45
N ILE A 14 13.82 29.11 -21.93
CA ILE A 14 14.16 29.26 -20.52
C ILE A 14 12.87 29.40 -19.68
N LEU A 15 11.90 30.17 -20.18
CA LEU A 15 10.60 30.34 -19.51
C LEU A 15 9.82 29.03 -19.44
N THR A 16 9.80 28.23 -20.52
CA THR A 16 9.10 26.92 -20.54
C THR A 16 9.78 25.91 -19.66
N LEU A 17 11.12 25.88 -19.57
CA LEU A 17 11.86 25.02 -18.64
C LEU A 17 11.63 25.43 -17.18
N GLY A 18 11.56 26.72 -16.88
CA GLY A 18 11.29 27.23 -15.52
C GLY A 18 9.90 26.85 -15.01
N VAL A 19 8.88 26.93 -15.84
CA VAL A 19 7.51 26.55 -15.47
C VAL A 19 7.38 25.05 -15.22
N ALA A 20 8.05 24.21 -16.01
CA ALA A 20 8.06 22.75 -15.79
C ALA A 20 8.74 22.33 -14.48
N PHE A 21 9.76 23.07 -14.04
CA PHE A 21 10.46 22.78 -12.78
C PHE A 21 9.63 23.17 -11.53
N ILE A 22 8.89 24.27 -11.59
CA ILE A 22 8.06 24.77 -10.47
C ILE A 22 6.89 23.80 -10.21
N THR A 23 6.29 23.23 -11.26
CA THR A 23 5.18 22.27 -11.10
C THR A 23 5.62 20.95 -10.45
N SER A 24 6.84 20.48 -10.72
CA SER A 24 7.35 19.24 -10.14
C SER A 24 7.60 19.34 -8.62
N LEU A 25 8.02 20.49 -8.12
CA LEU A 25 8.25 20.75 -6.70
C LEU A 25 6.93 20.82 -5.91
N ALA A 26 5.88 21.42 -6.47
CA ALA A 26 4.57 21.52 -5.82
C ALA A 26 3.92 20.14 -5.60
N TYR A 27 4.09 19.20 -6.54
CA TYR A 27 3.50 17.86 -6.40
C TYR A 27 4.25 16.96 -5.40
N ALA A 28 5.56 17.11 -5.29
CA ALA A 28 6.33 16.39 -4.27
C ALA A 28 5.88 16.77 -2.85
N ASP A 29 5.45 18.01 -2.65
CA ASP A 29 4.94 18.52 -1.38
C ASP A 29 3.56 17.90 -1.03
N ASP A 30 2.65 17.73 -2.01
CA ASP A 30 1.33 17.13 -1.77
C ASP A 30 1.43 15.67 -1.29
N TYR A 31 2.26 14.83 -1.91
CA TYR A 31 2.48 13.45 -1.43
C TYR A 31 3.11 13.41 -0.06
N SER A 32 4.09 14.29 0.19
CA SER A 32 4.75 14.44 1.50
C SER A 32 3.75 14.84 2.57
N ASN A 33 2.89 15.81 2.29
CA ASN A 33 1.85 16.29 3.19
C ASN A 33 0.89 15.17 3.60
N VAL A 34 0.33 14.42 2.63
CA VAL A 34 -0.56 13.30 2.92
C VAL A 34 0.16 12.21 3.72
N SER A 35 1.40 11.89 3.36
CA SER A 35 2.23 10.92 4.07
C SER A 35 2.56 11.34 5.51
N GLN A 36 2.76 12.65 5.76
CA GLN A 36 2.97 13.18 7.11
C GLN A 36 1.71 13.07 7.97
N LEU A 37 0.54 13.36 7.39
CA LEU A 37 -0.75 13.22 8.08
C LEU A 37 -1.01 11.76 8.45
N LEU A 38 -0.71 10.81 7.55
CA LEU A 38 -0.80 9.38 7.83
C LEU A 38 0.12 8.96 9.00
N ARG A 39 1.38 9.40 9.00
CA ARG A 39 2.32 9.14 10.11
C ARG A 39 1.90 9.78 11.42
N ALA A 40 1.19 10.91 11.36
CA ALA A 40 0.66 11.60 12.53
C ALA A 40 -0.69 11.00 13.02
N GLY A 41 -1.20 9.93 12.41
CA GLY A 41 -2.49 9.34 12.74
C GLY A 41 -3.71 10.17 12.33
N LYS A 42 -3.50 11.21 11.51
CA LYS A 42 -4.54 12.14 11.06
C LYS A 42 -5.21 11.65 9.77
N PHE A 43 -5.78 10.44 9.83
CA PHE A 43 -6.24 9.70 8.65
C PHE A 43 -7.34 10.41 7.86
N ASN A 44 -8.29 11.06 8.54
CA ASN A 44 -9.36 11.80 7.89
C ASN A 44 -8.84 13.07 7.18
N GLU A 45 -7.87 13.78 7.77
CA GLU A 45 -7.25 14.94 7.14
C GLU A 45 -6.43 14.49 5.90
N ALA A 46 -5.72 13.36 6.00
CA ALA A 46 -5.00 12.75 4.89
C ALA A 46 -5.96 12.40 3.73
N LEU A 47 -7.12 11.82 4.04
CA LEU A 47 -8.14 11.46 3.05
C LEU A 47 -8.66 12.69 2.31
N VAL A 48 -9.02 13.76 3.04
CA VAL A 48 -9.52 15.02 2.43
C VAL A 48 -8.47 15.63 1.49
N LYS A 49 -7.19 15.64 1.89
CA LYS A 49 -6.11 16.14 1.03
C LYS A 49 -5.90 15.26 -0.21
N ALA A 50 -5.93 13.94 -0.06
CA ALA A 50 -5.82 13.01 -1.18
C ALA A 50 -6.98 13.19 -2.16
N ASP A 51 -8.21 13.32 -1.69
CA ASP A 51 -9.39 13.57 -2.53
C ASP A 51 -9.29 14.90 -3.27
N SER A 52 -8.83 15.96 -2.61
CA SER A 52 -8.60 17.27 -3.24
C SER A 52 -7.60 17.17 -4.40
N PHE A 53 -6.48 16.50 -4.20
CA PHE A 53 -5.48 16.27 -5.25
C PHE A 53 -6.05 15.47 -6.42
N LEU A 54 -6.79 14.40 -6.13
CA LEU A 54 -7.37 13.51 -7.13
C LEU A 54 -8.47 14.18 -7.97
N THR A 55 -9.04 15.30 -7.52
CA THR A 55 -9.95 16.12 -8.34
C THR A 55 -9.26 16.63 -9.61
N ALA A 56 -7.99 17.03 -9.50
CA ALA A 56 -7.20 17.51 -10.63
C ALA A 56 -6.49 16.37 -11.38
N LYS A 57 -6.15 15.26 -10.69
CA LYS A 57 -5.39 14.12 -11.23
C LYS A 57 -6.02 12.78 -10.80
N PRO A 58 -7.19 12.42 -11.34
CA PRO A 58 -7.99 11.29 -10.86
C PRO A 58 -7.31 9.92 -11.04
N ARG A 59 -6.35 9.80 -11.95
CA ARG A 59 -5.64 8.55 -12.25
C ARG A 59 -4.25 8.46 -11.61
N ASP A 60 -3.85 9.40 -10.77
CA ASP A 60 -2.53 9.34 -10.13
C ASP A 60 -2.42 8.12 -9.20
N PRO A 61 -1.56 7.13 -9.51
CA PRO A 61 -1.53 5.88 -8.76
C PRO A 61 -1.01 6.05 -7.34
N GLN A 62 -0.04 6.96 -7.13
CA GLN A 62 0.56 7.18 -5.82
C GLN A 62 -0.44 7.86 -4.87
N MET A 63 -1.19 8.84 -5.33
CA MET A 63 -2.19 9.50 -4.48
C MET A 63 -3.41 8.61 -4.24
N ARG A 64 -3.83 7.81 -5.23
CA ARG A 64 -4.88 6.78 -5.04
C ARG A 64 -4.45 5.74 -4.00
N PHE A 65 -3.18 5.35 -4.01
CA PHE A 65 -2.63 4.47 -2.99
C PHE A 65 -2.70 5.11 -1.59
N LEU A 66 -2.25 6.36 -1.44
CA LEU A 66 -2.34 7.12 -0.18
C LEU A 66 -3.79 7.28 0.29
N LYS A 67 -4.74 7.49 -0.63
CA LYS A 67 -6.17 7.50 -0.34
C LYS A 67 -6.62 6.16 0.22
N GLY A 68 -6.29 5.05 -0.41
CA GLY A 68 -6.62 3.70 0.07
C GLY A 68 -6.07 3.42 1.46
N VAL A 69 -4.82 3.82 1.73
CA VAL A 69 -4.20 3.75 3.07
C VAL A 69 -4.98 4.59 4.08
N SER A 70 -5.32 5.84 3.71
CA SER A 70 -6.11 6.74 4.58
C SER A 70 -7.48 6.16 4.92
N GLN A 71 -8.15 5.56 3.94
CA GLN A 71 -9.44 4.88 4.11
C GLN A 71 -9.32 3.67 5.06
N GLY A 72 -8.31 2.83 4.86
CA GLY A 72 -8.08 1.65 5.70
C GLY A 72 -7.89 2.02 7.18
N TYR A 73 -7.01 2.97 7.45
CA TYR A 73 -6.76 3.45 8.83
C TYR A 73 -7.93 4.25 9.43
N SER A 74 -8.80 4.86 8.60
CA SER A 74 -10.02 5.54 9.06
C SER A 74 -11.17 4.57 9.36
N GLY A 75 -10.97 3.25 9.22
CA GLY A 75 -12.03 2.25 9.37
C GLY A 75 -12.99 2.15 8.18
N LYS A 76 -12.72 2.86 7.08
CA LYS A 76 -13.50 2.79 5.83
C LYS A 76 -13.03 1.60 4.98
N THR A 77 -13.11 0.41 5.55
CA THR A 77 -12.51 -0.81 4.97
C THR A 77 -13.04 -1.14 3.59
N SER A 78 -14.35 -1.02 3.36
CA SER A 78 -14.95 -1.29 2.06
C SER A 78 -14.47 -0.31 0.98
N ASP A 79 -14.34 0.98 1.31
CA ASP A 79 -13.82 1.99 0.39
C ASP A 79 -12.35 1.73 0.05
N ALA A 80 -11.55 1.34 1.07
CA ALA A 80 -10.15 0.99 0.87
C ALA A 80 -9.99 -0.23 -0.06
N ILE A 81 -10.77 -1.29 0.16
CA ILE A 81 -10.79 -2.46 -0.71
C ILE A 81 -11.13 -2.05 -2.15
N ASN A 82 -12.17 -1.25 -2.36
CA ASN A 82 -12.54 -0.76 -3.70
C ASN A 82 -11.40 0.05 -4.33
N THR A 83 -10.79 0.98 -3.58
CA THR A 83 -9.68 1.81 -4.08
C THR A 83 -8.48 0.97 -4.49
N PHE A 84 -8.07 -0.02 -3.68
CA PHE A 84 -6.95 -0.88 -4.01
C PHE A 84 -7.29 -1.87 -5.12
N THR A 85 -8.53 -2.38 -5.20
CA THR A 85 -8.97 -3.23 -6.31
C THR A 85 -8.84 -2.48 -7.64
N GLN A 86 -9.37 -1.27 -7.73
CA GLN A 86 -9.22 -0.43 -8.93
C GLN A 86 -7.74 -0.13 -9.24
N LEU A 87 -6.88 0.03 -8.22
CA LEU A 87 -5.45 0.19 -8.45
C LEU A 87 -4.80 -1.06 -9.04
N THR A 88 -5.19 -2.27 -8.59
CA THR A 88 -4.67 -3.52 -9.16
C THR A 88 -5.15 -3.77 -10.58
N GLU A 89 -6.31 -3.26 -10.96
CA GLU A 89 -6.84 -3.32 -12.32
C GLU A 89 -6.12 -2.33 -13.26
N ASP A 90 -5.93 -1.08 -12.81
CA ASP A 90 -5.31 -0.02 -13.60
C ASP A 90 -3.76 -0.15 -13.67
N TYR A 91 -3.13 -0.71 -12.64
CA TYR A 91 -1.67 -0.80 -12.45
C TYR A 91 -1.28 -2.18 -11.88
N PRO A 92 -1.46 -3.27 -12.65
CA PRO A 92 -1.24 -4.64 -12.19
C PRO A 92 0.23 -4.95 -11.82
N GLU A 93 1.17 -4.11 -12.25
CA GLU A 93 2.58 -4.22 -11.94
C GLU A 93 2.98 -3.69 -10.54
N LEU A 94 2.06 -3.07 -9.80
CA LEU A 94 2.32 -2.54 -8.47
C LEU A 94 2.02 -3.61 -7.40
N PRO A 95 3.00 -4.10 -6.63
CA PRO A 95 2.77 -5.12 -5.61
C PRO A 95 2.09 -4.58 -4.35
N GLU A 96 2.29 -3.28 -4.02
CA GLU A 96 1.81 -2.69 -2.77
C GLU A 96 0.28 -2.68 -2.64
N PRO A 97 -0.54 -2.40 -3.69
CA PRO A 97 -1.99 -2.50 -3.60
C PRO A 97 -2.48 -3.91 -3.29
N TYR A 98 -1.86 -4.96 -3.86
CA TYR A 98 -2.21 -6.35 -3.56
C TYR A 98 -1.92 -6.70 -2.11
N ASN A 99 -0.75 -6.29 -1.59
CA ASN A 99 -0.40 -6.49 -0.19
C ASN A 99 -1.42 -5.81 0.75
N ASN A 100 -1.83 -4.58 0.44
CA ASN A 100 -2.80 -3.87 1.27
C ASN A 100 -4.22 -4.46 1.17
N LEU A 101 -4.62 -4.98 0.01
CA LEU A 101 -5.85 -5.79 -0.11
C LEU A 101 -5.80 -7.01 0.81
N ALA A 102 -4.67 -7.70 0.85
CA ALA A 102 -4.51 -8.87 1.71
C ALA A 102 -4.68 -8.53 3.19
N VAL A 103 -4.07 -7.44 3.65
CA VAL A 103 -4.24 -6.95 5.03
C VAL A 103 -5.70 -6.66 5.36
N LEU A 104 -6.42 -5.99 4.46
CA LEU A 104 -7.84 -5.67 4.63
C LEU A 104 -8.71 -6.93 4.64
N TYR A 105 -8.42 -7.91 3.77
CA TYR A 105 -9.13 -9.20 3.74
C TYR A 105 -8.84 -10.02 4.99
N ALA A 106 -7.59 -10.08 5.45
CA ALA A 106 -7.22 -10.77 6.68
C ALA A 106 -7.94 -10.17 7.90
N GLY A 107 -8.05 -8.84 7.98
CA GLY A 107 -8.83 -8.14 9.00
C GLY A 107 -10.33 -8.46 9.00
N GLN A 108 -10.85 -8.98 7.88
CA GLN A 108 -12.22 -9.48 7.75
C GLN A 108 -12.32 -11.02 7.88
N ASN A 109 -11.26 -11.71 8.29
CA ASN A 109 -11.15 -13.17 8.34
C ASN A 109 -11.34 -13.86 6.97
N GLN A 110 -11.16 -13.11 5.85
CA GLN A 110 -11.23 -13.64 4.48
C GLN A 110 -9.83 -14.13 4.05
N PHE A 111 -9.30 -15.13 4.76
CA PHE A 111 -7.89 -15.54 4.61
C PHE A 111 -7.57 -16.11 3.23
N ASP A 112 -8.51 -16.77 2.56
CA ASP A 112 -8.30 -17.26 1.19
C ASP A 112 -8.06 -16.10 0.20
N LYS A 113 -8.79 -14.99 0.34
CA LYS A 113 -8.57 -13.79 -0.48
C LYS A 113 -7.27 -13.10 -0.12
N ALA A 114 -6.93 -13.06 1.17
CA ALA A 114 -5.67 -12.49 1.63
C ALA A 114 -4.48 -13.27 1.04
N LEU A 115 -4.54 -14.59 1.07
CA LEU A 115 -3.53 -15.48 0.50
C LEU A 115 -3.35 -15.21 -1.00
N ALA A 116 -4.44 -15.23 -1.79
CA ALA A 116 -4.38 -14.99 -3.22
C ALA A 116 -3.79 -13.60 -3.59
N ALA A 117 -4.13 -12.58 -2.81
CA ALA A 117 -3.59 -11.24 -3.00
C ALA A 117 -2.07 -11.18 -2.69
N LEU A 118 -1.61 -11.81 -1.60
CA LEU A 118 -0.19 -11.87 -1.24
C LEU A 118 0.63 -12.66 -2.26
N GLU A 119 0.12 -13.78 -2.75
CA GLU A 119 0.77 -14.55 -3.82
C GLU A 119 0.92 -13.70 -5.09
N THR A 120 -0.07 -12.85 -5.40
CA THR A 120 0.04 -11.93 -6.53
C THR A 120 1.07 -10.84 -6.27
N ALA A 121 1.12 -10.24 -5.07
CA ALA A 121 2.12 -9.26 -4.70
C ALA A 121 3.55 -9.83 -4.82
N ILE A 122 3.77 -11.06 -4.34
CA ILE A 122 5.06 -11.77 -4.41
C ILE A 122 5.43 -12.11 -5.86
N ARG A 123 4.47 -12.55 -6.68
CA ARG A 123 4.70 -12.83 -8.11
C ARG A 123 5.07 -11.57 -8.86
N THR A 124 4.48 -10.42 -8.50
CA THR A 124 4.78 -9.11 -9.11
C THR A 124 6.14 -8.58 -8.67
N ASN A 125 6.49 -8.75 -7.39
CA ASN A 125 7.79 -8.41 -6.84
C ASN A 125 8.31 -9.52 -5.91
N PRO A 126 9.13 -10.46 -6.40
CA PRO A 126 9.65 -11.57 -5.61
C PRO A 126 10.57 -11.18 -4.44
N SER A 127 11.00 -9.92 -4.36
CA SER A 127 11.81 -9.41 -3.26
C SER A 127 11.02 -8.57 -2.25
N TYR A 128 9.70 -8.59 -2.32
CA TYR A 128 8.84 -7.78 -1.45
C TYR A 128 8.69 -8.43 -0.06
N ALA A 129 9.65 -8.14 0.82
CA ALA A 129 9.74 -8.74 2.15
C ALA A 129 8.46 -8.64 2.98
N THR A 130 7.79 -7.47 2.95
CA THR A 130 6.53 -7.26 3.70
C THR A 130 5.40 -8.19 3.24
N ALA A 131 5.34 -8.53 1.94
CA ALA A 131 4.34 -9.49 1.47
C ALA A 131 4.61 -10.90 2.01
N TYR A 132 5.88 -11.29 2.14
CA TYR A 132 6.23 -12.57 2.78
C TYR A 132 5.93 -12.58 4.27
N GLU A 133 6.16 -11.47 4.98
CA GLU A 133 5.82 -11.34 6.39
C GLU A 133 4.30 -11.48 6.59
N ASN A 134 3.50 -10.72 5.86
CA ASN A 134 2.04 -10.82 5.91
C ASN A 134 1.52 -12.20 5.48
N LEU A 135 2.21 -12.88 4.54
CA LEU A 135 1.88 -14.25 4.15
C LEU A 135 2.09 -15.23 5.31
N GLY A 136 3.19 -15.06 6.06
CA GLY A 136 3.44 -15.83 7.28
C GLY A 136 2.32 -15.65 8.30
N ASP A 137 1.89 -14.40 8.54
CA ASP A 137 0.80 -14.08 9.47
C ASP A 137 -0.54 -14.72 9.03
N VAL A 138 -0.85 -14.69 7.74
CA VAL A 138 -2.06 -15.36 7.20
C VAL A 138 -1.99 -16.87 7.41
N TYR A 139 -0.83 -17.51 7.19
CA TYR A 139 -0.67 -18.94 7.45
C TYR A 139 -0.83 -19.30 8.93
N VAL A 140 -0.36 -18.46 9.84
CA VAL A 140 -0.56 -18.64 11.27
C VAL A 140 -2.05 -18.59 11.64
N GLN A 141 -2.80 -17.67 11.06
CA GLN A 141 -4.26 -17.58 11.25
C GLN A 141 -4.98 -18.81 10.70
N LEU A 142 -4.61 -19.27 9.50
CA LEU A 142 -5.16 -20.48 8.90
C LEU A 142 -4.83 -21.72 9.73
N ALA A 143 -3.61 -21.83 10.27
CA ALA A 143 -3.22 -22.89 11.17
C ALA A 143 -4.07 -22.89 12.45
N SER A 144 -4.32 -21.71 13.03
CA SER A 144 -5.22 -21.54 14.18
C SER A 144 -6.62 -22.05 13.88
N GLN A 145 -7.19 -21.68 12.72
CA GLN A 145 -8.51 -22.17 12.31
C GLN A 145 -8.53 -23.68 12.14
N ALA A 146 -7.51 -24.26 11.50
CA ALA A 146 -7.42 -25.71 11.30
C ALA A 146 -7.32 -26.47 12.62
N TYR A 147 -6.51 -25.99 13.57
CA TYR A 147 -6.40 -26.60 14.90
C TYR A 147 -7.69 -26.50 15.70
N ASN A 148 -8.37 -25.36 15.68
CA ASN A 148 -9.68 -25.22 16.32
C ASN A 148 -10.70 -26.19 15.69
N LYS A 149 -10.66 -26.37 14.37
CA LYS A 149 -11.52 -27.34 13.68
C LYS A 149 -11.21 -28.79 14.09
N ALA A 150 -9.94 -29.13 14.23
CA ALA A 150 -9.53 -30.45 14.72
C ALA A 150 -10.10 -30.74 16.11
N LEU A 151 -10.07 -29.78 17.04
CA LEU A 151 -10.65 -29.93 18.38
C LEU A 151 -12.19 -30.04 18.37
N GLN A 152 -12.86 -29.46 17.39
CA GLN A 152 -14.32 -29.66 17.22
C GLN A 152 -14.68 -31.10 16.88
N PHE A 153 -13.81 -31.80 16.13
CA PHE A 153 -14.03 -33.22 15.75
C PHE A 153 -13.49 -34.20 16.80
N ASP A 154 -12.37 -33.86 17.44
CA ASP A 154 -11.72 -34.67 18.47
C ASP A 154 -11.31 -33.78 19.64
N GLY A 155 -12.26 -33.54 20.55
CA GLY A 155 -12.05 -32.74 21.74
C GLY A 155 -11.08 -33.38 22.77
N ALA A 156 -10.77 -34.65 22.62
CA ALA A 156 -9.81 -35.36 23.47
C ALA A 156 -8.36 -35.25 22.97
N ASN A 157 -8.13 -34.61 21.84
CA ASN A 157 -6.81 -34.46 21.25
C ASN A 157 -5.90 -33.54 22.08
N THR A 158 -5.02 -34.14 22.86
CA THR A 158 -4.10 -33.39 23.74
C THR A 158 -2.92 -32.74 23.02
N ALA A 159 -2.68 -33.07 21.74
CA ALA A 159 -1.57 -32.53 20.97
C ALA A 159 -1.85 -31.12 20.35
N VAL A 160 -3.11 -30.74 20.25
CA VAL A 160 -3.51 -29.46 19.61
C VAL A 160 -3.44 -28.27 20.57
N PRO A 161 -3.91 -28.34 21.84
CA PRO A 161 -3.92 -27.16 22.71
C PRO A 161 -2.56 -26.47 22.88
N PRO A 162 -1.42 -27.17 23.06
CA PRO A 162 -0.12 -26.49 23.15
C PRO A 162 0.27 -25.76 21.88
N LYS A 163 -0.13 -26.24 20.70
CA LYS A 163 0.11 -25.54 19.41
C LYS A 163 -0.70 -24.25 19.31
N LEU A 164 -1.98 -24.29 19.71
CA LEU A 164 -2.81 -23.09 19.78
C LEU A 164 -2.26 -22.08 20.78
N ALA A 165 -1.74 -22.51 21.92
CA ALA A 165 -1.12 -21.61 22.89
C ALA A 165 0.08 -20.85 22.29
N LEU A 166 0.96 -21.54 21.54
CA LEU A 166 2.09 -20.90 20.84
C LEU A 166 1.60 -19.91 19.77
N ILE A 167 0.57 -20.26 19.02
CA ILE A 167 -0.04 -19.34 18.03
C ILE A 167 -0.62 -18.11 18.72
N HIS A 168 -1.31 -18.26 19.83
CA HIS A 168 -1.85 -17.14 20.61
C HIS A 168 -0.74 -16.24 21.15
N GLU A 169 0.37 -16.81 21.61
CA GLU A 169 1.54 -16.05 22.03
C GLU A 169 2.13 -15.25 20.85
N LEU A 170 2.29 -15.90 19.70
CA LEU A 170 2.81 -15.27 18.47
C LEU A 170 1.93 -14.09 18.03
N LEU A 171 0.60 -14.23 18.08
CA LEU A 171 -0.37 -13.21 17.64
C LEU A 171 -0.72 -12.20 18.74
N SER A 172 -0.11 -12.29 19.92
CA SER A 172 -0.41 -11.38 21.04
C SER A 172 0.08 -9.94 20.76
N PRO A 173 -0.70 -8.91 21.12
CA PRO A 173 -0.35 -7.51 20.88
C PRO A 173 0.95 -7.02 21.52
N GLY A 174 1.49 -7.78 22.48
CA GLY A 174 2.78 -7.51 23.14
C GLY A 174 3.99 -7.86 22.29
N ASN A 175 3.83 -8.70 21.29
CA ASN A 175 4.87 -9.09 20.35
C ASN A 175 4.84 -8.11 19.16
N LYS A 176 5.57 -6.99 19.27
CA LYS A 176 5.60 -5.91 18.29
C LYS A 176 6.05 -6.45 16.92
N GLY A 177 5.12 -6.71 16.03
CA GLY A 177 5.38 -7.20 14.67
C GLY A 177 4.28 -8.07 14.08
N THR A 178 3.28 -8.51 14.85
CA THR A 178 2.34 -9.57 14.46
C THR A 178 0.98 -9.10 13.91
N HIS A 179 0.80 -7.84 13.61
CA HIS A 179 -0.39 -7.38 12.90
C HIS A 179 -0.05 -7.04 11.46
N PRO A 180 -0.80 -7.60 10.48
CA PRO A 180 -0.63 -7.21 9.09
C PRO A 180 -0.74 -5.69 8.99
N THR A 181 0.37 -5.06 8.63
CA THR A 181 0.45 -3.60 8.59
C THR A 181 0.12 -3.14 7.18
N ILE A 182 -0.88 -2.26 7.06
CA ILE A 182 -1.07 -1.48 5.82
C ILE A 182 0.24 -0.75 5.56
N CYS A 183 0.95 -1.13 4.49
CA CYS A 183 2.22 -0.54 4.16
C CYS A 183 2.03 0.95 3.83
N PRO A 184 2.71 1.86 4.54
CA PRO A 184 2.89 3.21 4.02
C PRO A 184 3.70 3.12 2.72
N PRO A 185 3.47 4.04 1.75
CA PRO A 185 4.21 4.03 0.52
C PRO A 185 5.70 4.16 0.82
N THR A 186 6.50 3.23 0.32
CA THR A 186 7.94 3.43 0.24
C THR A 186 8.19 4.64 -0.63
N PRO A 187 9.01 5.62 -0.20
CA PRO A 187 9.42 6.70 -1.09
C PRO A 187 10.10 6.06 -2.30
N LYS A 188 9.46 6.09 -3.47
CA LYS A 188 10.15 5.72 -4.70
C LYS A 188 11.26 6.75 -4.88
N THR A 189 12.50 6.33 -4.66
CA THR A 189 13.65 7.02 -5.24
C THR A 189 13.34 7.19 -6.72
N PRO A 190 13.44 8.42 -7.30
CA PRO A 190 13.15 8.61 -8.71
C PRO A 190 14.00 7.61 -9.49
N ALA A 191 13.34 6.76 -10.28
CA ALA A 191 14.02 5.81 -11.13
C ALA A 191 15.05 6.58 -11.95
N SER A 192 16.32 6.33 -11.67
CA SER A 192 17.42 6.84 -12.46
C SER A 192 17.12 6.47 -13.90
N ALA A 193 17.07 7.48 -14.76
CA ALA A 193 16.83 7.36 -16.18
C ALA A 193 17.64 6.16 -16.72
N VAL A 194 16.91 5.15 -17.17
CA VAL A 194 17.48 4.07 -17.99
C VAL A 194 18.03 4.76 -19.23
N ARG A 195 19.37 4.84 -19.31
CA ARG A 195 20.05 5.17 -20.56
C ARG A 195 19.68 4.09 -21.55
N ALA A 196 18.92 4.48 -22.53
CA ALA A 196 18.81 3.68 -23.77
C ALA A 196 20.17 3.64 -24.48
N PRO A 197 20.52 2.54 -25.13
CA PRO A 197 21.74 2.39 -25.90
C PRO A 197 21.78 3.27 -27.15
#